data_55972f2908c17a183ef4f1cd175dad1b
#
_entry.id   55972f2908c17a183ef4f1cd175dad1b
#
_cell.length_a   1.000
_cell.length_b   1.000
_cell.length_c   1.000
_cell.angle_alpha   90.00
_cell.angle_beta   90.00
_cell.angle_gamma   90.00
#
_symmetry.space_group_name_H-M   'P 1'
#
loop_
_entity.id
_entity.type
_entity.pdbx_description
1 polymer ?
#
loop_
_entity_poly.entity_id
_entity_poly.type
_entity_poly.pdbx_seq_one_letter_code
_entity_poly.pdbx_strand_id
1 'polypeptide(L)'
;VPKQPSTSGDLLRLIREGVCTRAELGRLTGLSRPAVALRVSELIARGLVIERPGGPSSGGRPPARLEFNAAGGAVLVANLGQRRGQVAVCDLAGRILVQSDPDLPAHPDL
;
A
#
# COMPACT_ATOMS: atom_id res chain seq x y z
N VAL A 1 20.39 3.73 -15.60
CA VAL A 1 19.38 4.79 -15.64
C VAL A 1 18.17 4.33 -14.81
N PRO A 2 17.77 5.09 -13.81
CA PRO A 2 16.60 4.71 -13.04
C PRO A 2 15.37 4.65 -13.93
N LYS A 3 14.63 3.57 -13.79
CA LYS A 3 13.40 3.38 -14.53
C LYS A 3 12.34 4.35 -14.01
N GLN A 4 11.66 5.04 -14.91
CA GLN A 4 10.58 5.92 -14.54
C GLN A 4 9.41 5.12 -13.95
N PRO A 5 8.81 5.55 -12.82
CA PRO A 5 7.70 4.81 -12.22
C PRO A 5 6.49 4.81 -13.16
N SER A 6 6.03 3.61 -13.52
CA SER A 6 4.97 3.47 -14.50
C SER A 6 4.01 2.31 -14.23
N THR A 7 4.30 1.46 -13.27
CA THR A 7 3.44 0.32 -12.94
C THR A 7 2.40 0.68 -11.89
N SER A 8 1.39 -0.17 -11.73
CA SER A 8 0.40 0.00 -10.65
C SER A 8 1.08 -0.01 -9.28
N GLY A 9 2.10 -0.85 -9.09
CA GLY A 9 2.88 -0.87 -7.85
C GLY A 9 3.63 0.43 -7.60
N ASP A 10 4.16 1.05 -8.65
CA ASP A 10 4.83 2.35 -8.52
C ASP A 10 3.85 3.44 -8.09
N LEU A 11 2.64 3.44 -8.65
CA LEU A 11 1.61 4.38 -8.25
C LEU A 11 1.17 4.13 -6.81
N LEU A 12 1.02 2.87 -6.41
CA LEU A 12 0.68 2.53 -5.04
C LEU A 12 1.72 3.05 -4.06
N ARG A 13 3.00 2.91 -4.39
CA ARG A 13 4.08 3.43 -3.56
C ARG A 13 3.97 4.95 -3.39
N LEU A 14 3.70 5.68 -4.49
CA LEU A 14 3.53 7.13 -4.42
C LEU A 14 2.33 7.51 -3.54
N ILE A 15 1.23 6.78 -3.66
CA ILE A 15 0.05 7.01 -2.81
C ILE A 15 0.37 6.74 -1.34
N ARG A 16 1.13 5.69 -1.04
CA ARG A 16 1.60 5.42 0.32
C ARG A 16 2.45 6.56 0.87
N GLU A 17 3.21 7.21 0.02
CA GLU A 17 4.08 8.34 0.39
C GLU A 17 3.33 9.65 0.52
N GLY A 18 2.02 9.68 0.23
CA GLY A 18 1.17 10.84 0.43
C GLY A 18 0.63 11.50 -0.83
N VAL A 19 0.98 11.02 -2.01
CA VAL A 19 0.39 11.52 -3.24
C VAL A 19 -1.08 11.13 -3.29
N CYS A 20 -1.97 12.08 -3.45
CA CYS A 20 -3.39 11.86 -3.23
C CYS A 20 -4.29 12.26 -4.40
N THR A 21 -3.75 12.65 -5.55
CA THR A 21 -4.56 12.99 -6.73
C THR A 21 -4.02 12.33 -7.99
N ARG A 22 -4.92 12.05 -8.92
CA ARG A 22 -4.54 11.50 -10.22
C ARG A 22 -3.66 12.47 -11.00
N ALA A 23 -3.94 13.76 -10.90
CA ALA A 23 -3.14 14.78 -11.59
C ALA A 23 -1.68 14.75 -11.12
N GLU A 24 -1.46 14.65 -9.83
CA GLU A 24 -0.12 14.56 -9.27
C GLU A 24 0.58 13.27 -9.68
N LEU A 25 -0.14 12.15 -9.69
CA LEU A 25 0.40 10.89 -10.18
C LEU A 25 0.83 10.99 -11.64
N GLY A 26 0.04 11.65 -12.47
CA GLY A 26 0.40 11.87 -13.88
C GLY A 26 1.63 12.73 -14.01
N ARG A 27 1.74 13.78 -13.21
CA ARG A 27 2.90 14.66 -13.22
C ARG A 27 4.18 13.93 -12.81
N LEU A 28 4.12 13.11 -11.78
CA LEU A 28 5.29 12.41 -11.24
C LEU A 28 5.73 11.21 -12.09
N THR A 29 4.80 10.57 -12.79
CA THR A 29 5.08 9.38 -13.57
C THR A 29 5.25 9.64 -15.06
N GLY A 30 4.76 10.77 -15.55
CA GLY A 30 4.71 11.05 -16.99
C GLY A 30 3.63 10.27 -17.73
N LEU A 31 2.79 9.52 -17.03
CA LEU A 31 1.72 8.75 -17.66
C LEU A 31 0.58 9.66 -18.11
N SER A 32 -0.11 9.24 -19.16
CA SER A 32 -1.32 9.92 -19.65
C SER A 32 -2.46 9.81 -18.64
N ARG A 33 -3.45 10.68 -18.74
CA ARG A 33 -4.64 10.60 -17.88
C ARG A 33 -5.34 9.24 -17.95
N PRO A 34 -5.58 8.67 -19.16
CA PRO A 34 -6.18 7.34 -19.21
C PRO A 34 -5.34 6.25 -18.57
N ALA A 35 -4.00 6.32 -18.70
CA ALA A 35 -3.12 5.34 -18.08
C ALA A 35 -3.17 5.43 -16.56
N VAL A 36 -3.13 6.64 -16.00
CA VAL A 36 -3.28 6.84 -14.56
C VAL A 36 -4.64 6.32 -14.09
N ALA A 37 -5.72 6.67 -14.79
CA ALA A 37 -7.06 6.22 -14.42
C ALA A 37 -7.17 4.70 -14.40
N LEU A 38 -6.60 4.03 -15.39
CA LEU A 38 -6.63 2.56 -15.44
C LEU A 38 -5.90 1.94 -14.25
N ARG A 39 -4.70 2.40 -13.95
CA ARG A 39 -3.90 1.85 -12.85
C ARG A 39 -4.53 2.13 -11.49
N VAL A 40 -5.06 3.32 -11.29
CA VAL A 40 -5.77 3.66 -10.05
C VAL A 40 -7.01 2.78 -9.89
N SER A 41 -7.77 2.57 -10.97
CA SER A 41 -8.95 1.70 -10.93
C SER A 41 -8.58 0.28 -10.54
N GLU A 42 -7.47 -0.24 -11.02
CA GLU A 42 -6.96 -1.56 -10.63
C GLU A 42 -6.63 -1.62 -9.14
N LEU A 43 -6.01 -0.59 -8.60
CA LEU A 43 -5.68 -0.53 -7.17
C LEU A 43 -6.93 -0.44 -6.30
N ILE A 44 -7.93 0.32 -6.73
CA ILE A 44 -9.21 0.42 -6.04
C ILE A 44 -9.93 -0.93 -6.08
N ALA A 45 -9.95 -1.58 -7.23
CA ALA A 45 -10.60 -2.89 -7.38
C ALA A 45 -9.96 -3.96 -6.49
N ARG A 46 -8.67 -3.85 -6.22
CA ARG A 46 -7.96 -4.76 -5.31
C ARG A 46 -8.09 -4.37 -3.84
N GLY A 47 -8.78 -3.27 -3.53
CA GLY A 47 -8.95 -2.81 -2.16
C GLY A 47 -7.72 -2.16 -1.55
N LEU A 48 -6.71 -1.80 -2.36
CA LEU A 48 -5.45 -1.21 -1.88
C LEU A 48 -5.51 0.32 -1.80
N VAL A 49 -6.43 0.93 -2.52
CA VAL A 49 -6.63 2.38 -2.56
C VAL A 49 -8.11 2.67 -2.36
N ILE A 50 -8.39 3.69 -1.57
CA ILE A 50 -9.74 4.22 -1.34
C ILE A 50 -9.83 5.59 -2.00
N GLU A 51 -10.92 5.84 -2.70
CA GLU A 51 -11.23 7.15 -3.25
C GLU A 51 -12.20 7.87 -2.33
N ARG A 52 -11.84 9.09 -1.96
CA ARG A 52 -12.69 9.92 -1.13
C ARG A 52 -13.05 11.21 -1.85
N PRO A 53 -14.21 11.81 -1.54
CA PRO A 53 -14.55 13.11 -2.11
C PRO A 53 -13.48 14.13 -1.76
N GLY A 54 -13.20 15.06 -2.67
CA GLY A 54 -12.30 16.15 -2.38
C GLY A 54 -12.86 17.09 -1.31
N GLY A 55 -11.96 17.82 -0.67
CA GLY A 55 -12.34 18.80 0.35
C GLY A 55 -13.08 19.99 -0.21
N PRO A 56 -13.50 20.93 0.66
CA PRO A 56 -14.17 22.16 0.20
C PRO A 56 -13.28 22.94 -0.77
N SER A 57 -13.90 23.49 -1.81
CA SER A 57 -13.21 24.31 -2.80
C SER A 57 -13.92 25.63 -2.95
N SER A 58 -13.15 26.71 -3.12
CA SER A 58 -13.68 28.04 -3.36
C SER A 58 -14.17 28.26 -4.80
N GLY A 59 -13.93 27.32 -5.70
CA GLY A 59 -14.35 27.39 -7.09
C GLY A 59 -14.28 26.02 -7.73
N GLY A 60 -15.34 25.61 -8.41
CA GLY A 60 -15.39 24.36 -9.10
C GLY A 60 -15.45 23.13 -8.18
N ARG A 61 -15.54 21.96 -8.80
CA ARG A 61 -15.59 20.69 -8.08
C ARG A 61 -14.17 20.28 -7.66
N PRO A 62 -13.90 20.06 -6.37
CA PRO A 62 -12.57 19.62 -5.96
C PRO A 62 -12.28 18.21 -6.49
N PRO A 63 -11.01 17.90 -6.81
CA PRO A 63 -10.65 16.56 -7.25
C PRO A 63 -10.85 15.53 -6.13
N ALA A 64 -11.22 14.33 -6.52
CA ALA A 64 -11.28 13.22 -5.58
C ALA A 64 -9.89 12.91 -5.04
N ARG A 65 -9.82 12.52 -3.78
CA ARG A 65 -8.56 12.21 -3.11
C ARG A 65 -8.38 10.70 -3.02
N LEU A 66 -7.17 10.28 -3.26
CA LEU A 66 -6.76 8.89 -3.16
C LEU A 66 -6.07 8.66 -1.83
N GLU A 67 -6.36 7.54 -1.20
CA GLU A 67 -5.83 7.18 0.10
C GLU A 67 -5.38 5.73 0.08
N PHE A 68 -4.19 5.47 0.62
CA PHE A 68 -3.72 4.10 0.78
C PHE A 68 -4.58 3.38 1.82
N ASN A 69 -5.09 2.21 1.47
CA ASN A 69 -5.93 1.41 2.38
C ASN A 69 -5.06 0.40 3.13
N ALA A 70 -4.51 0.81 4.26
CA ALA A 70 -3.69 -0.07 5.10
C ALA A 70 -4.42 -1.33 5.53
N ALA A 71 -5.75 -1.25 5.70
CA ALA A 71 -6.59 -2.39 6.10
C ALA A 71 -7.00 -3.28 4.91
N GLY A 72 -6.56 -2.95 3.69
CA GLY A 72 -6.90 -3.71 2.48
C GLY A 72 -6.22 -5.07 2.36
N GLY A 73 -5.41 -5.45 3.32
CA GLY A 73 -4.75 -6.73 3.37
C GLY A 73 -3.96 -6.90 4.65
N ALA A 74 -3.30 -8.03 4.77
CA ALA A 74 -2.48 -8.34 5.93
C ALA A 74 -1.21 -9.06 5.50
N VAL A 75 -0.17 -8.92 6.28
CA VAL A 75 1.11 -9.58 6.07
C VAL A 75 1.43 -10.42 7.29
N LEU A 76 1.72 -11.69 7.08
CA LEU A 76 2.20 -12.57 8.12
C LEU A 76 3.72 -12.48 8.16
N VAL A 77 4.26 -12.16 9.32
CA VAL A 77 5.70 -12.02 9.54
C VAL A 77 6.14 -13.05 10.56
N ALA A 78 7.23 -13.75 10.29
CA ALA A 78 7.81 -14.70 11.22
C ALA A 78 9.30 -14.43 11.37
N ASN A 79 9.77 -14.43 12.61
CA ASN A 79 11.17 -14.35 12.94
C ASN A 79 11.50 -15.60 13.75
N LEU A 80 12.33 -16.48 13.18
CA LEU A 80 12.59 -17.80 13.76
C LEU A 80 14.03 -17.87 14.29
N GLY A 81 14.15 -18.05 15.57
CA GLY A 81 15.43 -18.39 16.22
C GLY A 81 15.53 -19.89 16.44
N GLN A 82 16.54 -20.33 17.19
CA GLN A 82 16.77 -21.75 17.44
C GLN A 82 15.72 -22.34 18.40
N ARG A 83 15.29 -21.58 19.40
CA ARG A 83 14.35 -22.03 20.44
C ARG A 83 13.14 -21.13 20.61
N ARG A 84 13.16 -19.98 20.00
CA ARG A 84 12.07 -19.00 20.08
C ARG A 84 11.70 -18.51 18.71
N GLY A 85 10.44 -18.28 18.55
CA GLY A 85 9.93 -17.64 17.35
C GLY A 85 9.11 -16.42 17.73
N GLN A 86 8.95 -15.52 16.78
CA GLN A 86 8.00 -14.42 16.84
C GLN A 86 7.17 -14.47 15.60
N VAL A 87 5.86 -14.43 15.78
CA VAL A 87 4.92 -14.39 14.64
C VAL A 87 4.03 -13.19 14.84
N ALA A 88 3.84 -12.44 13.79
CA ALA A 88 2.98 -11.27 13.83
C ALA A 88 2.13 -11.18 12.56
N VAL A 89 0.94 -10.63 12.70
CA VAL A 89 0.11 -10.20 11.59
C VAL A 89 0.13 -8.68 11.59
N CYS A 90 0.52 -8.12 10.46
CA CYS A 90 0.59 -6.67 10.27
C CYS A 90 -0.41 -6.24 9.22
N ASP A 91 -0.86 -4.99 9.29
CA ASP A 91 -1.57 -4.39 8.17
C ASP A 91 -0.57 -4.01 7.06
N LEU A 92 -1.07 -3.48 5.94
CA LEU A 92 -0.22 -3.14 4.80
C LEU A 92 0.69 -1.94 5.04
N ALA A 93 0.46 -1.19 6.13
CA ALA A 93 1.34 -0.10 6.54
C ALA A 93 2.43 -0.56 7.52
N GLY A 94 2.44 -1.84 7.87
CA GLY A 94 3.40 -2.42 8.81
C GLY A 94 3.00 -2.32 10.27
N ARG A 95 1.76 -1.91 10.56
CA ARG A 95 1.27 -1.86 11.92
C ARG A 95 0.96 -3.27 12.41
N ILE A 96 1.51 -3.64 13.57
CA ILE A 96 1.27 -4.94 14.16
C ILE A 96 -0.15 -4.99 14.70
N LEU A 97 -0.93 -5.97 14.22
CA LEU A 97 -2.31 -6.19 14.67
C LEU A 97 -2.37 -7.26 15.76
N VAL A 98 -1.60 -8.32 15.60
CA VAL A 98 -1.52 -9.44 16.54
C VAL A 98 -0.09 -9.94 16.54
N GLN A 99 0.40 -10.31 17.72
CA GLN A 99 1.73 -10.87 17.86
C GLN A 99 1.70 -12.06 18.84
N SER A 100 2.50 -13.07 18.54
CA SER A 100 2.67 -14.23 19.40
C SER A 100 4.15 -14.62 19.42
N ASP A 101 4.62 -15.08 20.56
CA ASP A 101 6.00 -15.49 20.75
C ASP A 101 6.04 -16.98 21.13
N PRO A 102 5.75 -17.90 20.16
CA PRO A 102 5.73 -19.32 20.47
C PRO A 102 7.11 -19.86 20.78
N ASP A 103 7.17 -20.80 21.72
CA ASP A 103 8.35 -21.62 21.93
C ASP A 103 8.46 -22.62 20.78
N LEU A 104 9.65 -22.73 20.20
CA LEU A 104 9.89 -23.68 19.14
C LEU A 104 10.45 -24.97 19.74
N PRO A 105 9.95 -26.14 19.31
CA PRO A 105 10.52 -27.40 19.76
C PRO A 105 11.95 -27.55 19.25
N ALA A 106 12.80 -28.16 20.08
CA ALA A 106 14.15 -28.51 19.66
C ALA A 106 14.06 -29.57 18.57
N HIS A 107 14.78 -29.35 17.46
CA HIS A 107 14.82 -30.30 16.35
C HIS A 107 16.17 -31.02 16.38
N PRO A 108 16.22 -32.26 16.85
CA PRO A 108 17.48 -32.98 16.96
C PRO A 108 18.10 -33.34 15.60
N ASP A 109 17.30 -33.30 14.52
CA ASP A 109 17.73 -33.69 13.20
C ASP A 109 18.16 -32.54 12.29
N LEU A 110 18.25 -31.35 12.85
CA LEU A 110 18.69 -30.16 12.09
C LEU A 110 20.12 -29.79 12.42
#